data_af4d2cf22b450d969b8eab2121e2ab6c
#
_entry.id   af4d2cf22b450d969b8eab2121e2ab6c
#
_cell.length_a   1.000
_cell.length_b   1.000
_cell.length_c   1.000
_cell.angle_alpha   90.00
_cell.angle_beta   90.00
_cell.angle_gamma   90.00
#
_symmetry.space_group_name_H-M   'P 1'
#
loop_
_entity.id
_entity.type
_entity.pdbx_description
1 polymer ?
#
loop_
_entity_poly.entity_id
_entity_poly.type
_entity_poly.pdbx_seq_one_letter_code
_entity_poly.pdbx_strand_id
1 'polypeptide(L)'
;MSSIGTGYDLSASTFSPDGRVFQVEYAMKAVENSSTAIGIRCKDGVVFGVEKLVLSKLYEEGSNKRLFNVDRHVGMVRLCFKMFLFVLSNFWSKNSGENFFSKHLLGTELVIDMETQGYWGCAIGKARQAAKTEIEKLQMKEMTCRDIVKEVAKIIYIVHDEVKDKAFELELSWVGELTNGRHEIVPKDIREEAEKYAKESLKEEDESDDDNM
;
A
#
# COMPACT_ATOMS: atom_id res chain seq x y z
N MET A 1 -35.39 3.42 6.09
CA MET A 1 -34.41 2.70 5.26
C MET A 1 -34.50 1.24 5.64
N SER A 2 -35.09 0.40 4.83
CA SER A 2 -35.07 -1.05 5.07
C SER A 2 -33.65 -1.53 4.82
N SER A 3 -33.01 -2.15 5.81
CA SER A 3 -31.69 -2.70 5.65
C SER A 3 -31.81 -3.97 4.80
N ILE A 4 -31.48 -3.86 3.54
CA ILE A 4 -31.52 -4.93 2.53
C ILE A 4 -30.61 -6.11 2.93
N GLY A 5 -29.74 -5.94 3.91
CA GLY A 5 -28.80 -6.95 4.39
C GLY A 5 -29.20 -7.70 5.68
N THR A 6 -30.31 -7.36 6.31
CA THR A 6 -30.69 -7.95 7.59
C THR A 6 -30.99 -9.43 7.44
N GLY A 7 -30.15 -10.27 8.05
CA GLY A 7 -30.27 -11.73 8.03
C GLY A 7 -29.34 -12.47 7.05
N TYR A 8 -28.77 -11.79 6.05
CA TYR A 8 -27.80 -12.36 5.10
C TYR A 8 -26.35 -11.97 5.41
N ASP A 9 -26.14 -11.12 6.40
CA ASP A 9 -24.84 -10.57 6.77
C ASP A 9 -24.21 -11.20 8.01
N LEU A 10 -24.83 -12.24 8.55
CA LEU A 10 -24.36 -12.92 9.76
C LEU A 10 -23.18 -13.86 9.53
N SER A 11 -22.99 -14.34 8.30
CA SER A 11 -21.94 -15.32 7.96
C SER A 11 -21.32 -15.02 6.61
N ALA A 12 -20.03 -15.31 6.46
CA ALA A 12 -19.31 -15.25 5.18
C ALA A 12 -19.69 -16.35 4.19
N SER A 13 -20.42 -17.38 4.65
CA SER A 13 -20.91 -18.49 3.82
C SER A 13 -22.35 -18.30 3.31
N THR A 14 -23.02 -17.21 3.72
CA THR A 14 -24.41 -16.95 3.35
C THR A 14 -24.48 -16.01 2.15
N PHE A 15 -25.12 -16.49 1.08
CA PHE A 15 -25.41 -15.70 -0.09
C PHE A 15 -26.75 -14.98 0.05
N SER A 16 -26.80 -13.72 -0.34
CA SER A 16 -28.07 -13.01 -0.54
C SER A 16 -28.82 -13.55 -1.76
N PRO A 17 -30.12 -13.25 -1.93
CA PRO A 17 -30.86 -13.62 -3.15
C PRO A 17 -30.22 -13.12 -4.45
N ASP A 18 -29.46 -12.01 -4.38
CA ASP A 18 -28.72 -11.41 -5.49
C ASP A 18 -27.30 -12.02 -5.68
N GLY A 19 -26.96 -13.08 -4.95
CA GLY A 19 -25.66 -13.74 -5.04
C GLY A 19 -24.50 -13.01 -4.36
N ARG A 20 -24.78 -12.03 -3.49
CA ARG A 20 -23.76 -11.25 -2.76
C ARG A 20 -23.42 -11.90 -1.42
N VAL A 21 -22.16 -11.75 -1.01
CA VAL A 21 -21.69 -12.13 0.34
C VAL A 21 -21.36 -10.84 1.09
N PHE A 22 -22.25 -10.38 1.97
CA PHE A 22 -22.13 -9.09 2.65
C PHE A 22 -20.88 -8.98 3.52
N GLN A 23 -20.45 -10.06 4.16
CA GLN A 23 -19.23 -10.03 4.98
C GLN A 23 -17.98 -9.71 4.16
N VAL A 24 -17.91 -10.19 2.91
CA VAL A 24 -16.82 -9.83 1.99
C VAL A 24 -16.89 -8.35 1.60
N GLU A 25 -18.09 -7.84 1.34
CA GLU A 25 -18.27 -6.42 1.00
C GLU A 25 -17.93 -5.49 2.17
N TYR A 26 -18.31 -5.86 3.38
CA TYR A 26 -17.92 -5.11 4.59
C TYR A 26 -16.41 -5.11 4.80
N ALA A 27 -15.78 -6.25 4.52
CA ALA A 27 -14.35 -6.36 4.57
C ALA A 27 -13.65 -5.47 3.53
N MET A 28 -14.13 -5.47 2.29
CA MET A 28 -13.60 -4.59 1.23
C MET A 28 -13.78 -3.11 1.62
N LYS A 29 -14.93 -2.74 2.15
CA LYS A 29 -15.21 -1.39 2.61
C LYS A 29 -14.34 -0.95 3.79
N ALA A 30 -14.00 -1.88 4.69
CA ALA A 30 -13.06 -1.61 5.78
C ALA A 30 -11.65 -1.30 5.26
N VAL A 31 -11.21 -1.96 4.17
CA VAL A 31 -9.94 -1.64 3.50
C VAL A 31 -10.00 -0.29 2.80
N GLU A 32 -11.09 0.00 2.09
CA GLU A 32 -11.27 1.29 1.41
C GLU A 32 -11.24 2.49 2.36
N ASN A 33 -11.62 2.28 3.62
CA ASN A 33 -11.58 3.32 4.66
C ASN A 33 -10.29 3.29 5.51
N SER A 34 -9.35 2.43 5.18
CA SER A 34 -8.06 2.36 5.89
C SER A 34 -7.03 3.33 5.30
N SER A 35 -5.89 3.46 5.97
CA SER A 35 -4.76 4.24 5.46
C SER A 35 -4.28 3.75 4.09
N THR A 36 -3.62 4.63 3.35
CA THR A 36 -3.17 4.33 2.00
C THR A 36 -1.87 3.50 2.02
N ALA A 37 -1.83 2.50 1.16
CA ALA A 37 -0.59 1.77 0.87
C ALA A 37 -0.38 1.66 -0.64
N ILE A 38 0.88 1.75 -1.03
CA ILE A 38 1.34 1.76 -2.40
C ILE A 38 2.38 0.66 -2.58
N GLY A 39 2.30 -0.06 -3.69
CA GLY A 39 3.31 -1.00 -4.11
C GLY A 39 3.68 -0.73 -5.57
N ILE A 40 4.98 -0.61 -5.85
CA ILE A 40 5.50 -0.33 -7.19
C ILE A 40 6.64 -1.29 -7.50
N ARG A 41 6.53 -1.93 -8.65
CA ARG A 41 7.60 -2.71 -9.26
C ARG A 41 8.48 -1.78 -10.10
N CYS A 42 9.78 -1.88 -9.93
CA CYS A 42 10.78 -1.14 -10.68
C CYS A 42 11.73 -2.08 -11.43
N LYS A 43 12.76 -1.52 -12.05
CA LYS A 43 13.72 -2.26 -12.85
C LYS A 43 14.46 -3.34 -12.06
N ASP A 44 14.88 -3.03 -10.84
CA ASP A 44 15.76 -3.81 -9.98
C ASP A 44 15.06 -4.40 -8.74
N GLY A 45 13.73 -4.21 -8.60
CA GLY A 45 13.00 -4.76 -7.46
C GLY A 45 11.58 -4.27 -7.32
N VAL A 46 11.10 -4.27 -6.09
CA VAL A 46 9.77 -3.80 -5.70
C VAL A 46 9.88 -2.97 -4.43
N VAL A 47 9.14 -1.87 -4.38
CA VAL A 47 9.07 -0.95 -3.23
C VAL A 47 7.66 -0.88 -2.69
N PHE A 48 7.53 -0.87 -1.36
CA PHE A 48 6.30 -0.56 -0.66
C PHE A 48 6.41 0.73 0.13
N GLY A 49 5.32 1.48 0.11
CA GLY A 49 5.11 2.59 1.01
C GLY A 49 3.74 2.49 1.68
N VAL A 50 3.68 2.82 2.94
CA VAL A 50 2.46 2.80 3.74
C VAL A 50 2.37 4.05 4.59
N GLU A 51 1.20 4.67 4.53
CA GLU A 51 0.79 5.71 5.44
C GLU A 51 0.36 5.07 6.77
N LYS A 52 1.12 5.27 7.84
CA LYS A 52 0.77 4.79 9.18
C LYS A 52 0.21 5.95 10.00
N LEU A 53 -1.11 6.00 10.16
CA LEU A 53 -1.75 7.04 10.95
C LEU A 53 -1.42 6.89 12.45
N VAL A 54 -0.98 7.98 13.07
CA VAL A 54 -0.72 8.07 14.51
C VAL A 54 -2.01 8.49 15.22
N LEU A 55 -2.81 7.50 15.60
CA LEU A 55 -4.13 7.74 16.20
C LEU A 55 -4.06 8.21 17.66
N SER A 56 -2.98 7.93 18.37
CA SER A 56 -2.80 8.28 19.76
C SER A 56 -1.34 8.59 20.08
N LYS A 57 -1.12 9.64 20.91
CA LYS A 57 0.20 9.96 21.47
C LYS A 57 0.69 8.94 22.50
N LEU A 58 -0.17 8.01 22.91
CA LEU A 58 0.15 6.96 23.88
C LEU A 58 0.75 5.71 23.22
N TYR A 59 0.86 5.70 21.88
CA TYR A 59 1.53 4.60 21.21
C TYR A 59 3.03 4.68 21.43
N GLU A 60 3.62 3.55 21.73
CA GLU A 60 5.06 3.39 21.77
C GLU A 60 5.64 3.53 20.36
N GLU A 61 6.76 4.23 20.23
CA GLU A 61 7.45 4.41 18.96
C GLU A 61 7.80 3.05 18.34
N GLY A 62 7.54 2.87 17.04
CA GLY A 62 7.72 1.61 16.34
C GLY A 62 6.67 0.53 16.62
N SER A 63 5.66 0.81 17.45
CA SER A 63 4.50 -0.06 17.61
C SER A 63 3.57 0.01 16.39
N ASN A 64 2.60 -0.91 16.31
CA ASN A 64 1.59 -0.95 15.25
C ASN A 64 2.18 -0.94 13.82
N LYS A 65 3.23 -1.73 13.63
CA LYS A 65 3.88 -1.88 12.31
C LYS A 65 2.87 -2.31 11.26
N ARG A 66 3.04 -1.77 10.07
CA ARG A 66 2.23 -2.10 8.88
C ARG A 66 2.96 -3.02 7.92
N LEU A 67 4.30 -3.02 7.96
CA LEU A 67 5.17 -3.83 7.12
C LEU A 67 5.72 -5.02 7.91
N PHE A 68 5.61 -6.21 7.33
CA PHE A 68 6.03 -7.47 7.93
C PHE A 68 6.84 -8.31 6.96
N ASN A 69 7.83 -9.03 7.49
CA ASN A 69 8.52 -10.06 6.76
C ASN A 69 7.77 -11.38 6.96
N VAL A 70 7.33 -12.00 5.89
CA VAL A 70 6.71 -13.34 5.91
C VAL A 70 7.79 -14.39 5.67
N ASP A 71 8.66 -14.13 4.71
CA ASP A 71 9.84 -14.95 4.40
C ASP A 71 10.97 -14.03 3.94
N ARG A 72 12.13 -14.59 3.64
CA ARG A 72 13.32 -13.85 3.21
C ARG A 72 13.05 -12.91 2.05
N HIS A 73 12.25 -13.35 1.09
CA HIS A 73 11.92 -12.63 -0.15
C HIS A 73 10.46 -12.21 -0.23
N VAL A 74 9.71 -12.42 0.85
CA VAL A 74 8.28 -12.12 0.91
C VAL A 74 7.99 -11.08 1.97
N GLY A 75 7.53 -9.93 1.53
CA GLY A 75 7.05 -8.85 2.38
C GLY A 75 5.53 -8.74 2.35
N MET A 76 4.96 -8.26 3.42
CA MET A 76 3.54 -8.14 3.61
C MET A 76 3.15 -6.79 4.19
N VAL A 77 2.10 -6.18 3.65
CA VAL A 77 1.51 -4.94 4.18
C VAL A 77 0.15 -5.22 4.81
N ARG A 78 -0.05 -4.75 6.04
CA ARG A 78 -1.33 -4.81 6.75
C ARG A 78 -1.93 -3.41 6.87
N LEU A 79 -3.10 -3.19 6.29
CA LEU A 79 -3.80 -1.91 6.33
C LEU A 79 -4.79 -1.79 7.46
N CYS A 80 -5.57 -2.82 7.75
CA CYS A 80 -6.59 -2.82 8.78
C CYS A 80 -6.23 -3.78 9.92
N PHE A 81 -6.70 -3.49 11.14
CA PHE A 81 -6.37 -4.25 12.35
C PHE A 81 -6.80 -5.73 12.30
N LYS A 82 -7.79 -6.08 11.51
CA LYS A 82 -8.35 -7.45 11.46
C LYS A 82 -8.34 -8.13 10.10
N MET A 83 -8.07 -7.40 9.02
CA MET A 83 -8.22 -7.98 7.67
C MET A 83 -7.33 -7.26 6.65
N PHE A 84 -6.82 -8.03 5.71
CA PHE A 84 -6.19 -7.64 4.45
C PHE A 84 -4.69 -7.45 4.42
N LEU A 85 -4.17 -8.23 3.54
CA LEU A 85 -2.81 -8.55 3.34
C LEU A 85 -2.41 -8.23 1.91
N PHE A 86 -1.36 -7.43 1.74
CA PHE A 86 -0.59 -7.40 0.52
C PHE A 86 0.59 -8.35 0.69
N VAL A 87 0.71 -9.33 -0.18
CA VAL A 87 1.89 -10.18 -0.22
C VAL A 87 2.76 -9.78 -1.41
N LEU A 88 4.00 -9.41 -1.12
CA LEU A 88 5.07 -9.36 -2.09
C LEU A 88 5.83 -10.66 -2.03
N SER A 89 5.89 -11.36 -3.13
CA SER A 89 6.93 -12.31 -3.37
C SER A 89 7.81 -11.81 -4.50
N ASN A 90 9.07 -11.59 -4.22
CA ASN A 90 10.07 -11.51 -5.23
C ASN A 90 10.45 -12.97 -5.56
N PHE A 91 9.70 -13.59 -6.46
CA PHE A 91 10.12 -14.88 -6.99
C PHE A 91 11.25 -14.63 -7.97
N TRP A 92 12.47 -14.58 -7.43
CA TRP A 92 13.66 -14.68 -8.23
C TRP A 92 13.75 -16.12 -8.77
N SER A 93 13.11 -16.37 -9.88
CA SER A 93 13.50 -17.49 -10.72
C SER A 93 14.78 -17.06 -11.45
N LYS A 94 15.89 -17.71 -11.13
CA LYS A 94 17.18 -17.53 -11.81
C LYS A 94 17.11 -17.68 -13.34
N ASN A 95 16.00 -18.18 -13.87
CA ASN A 95 15.81 -18.50 -15.29
C ASN A 95 14.87 -17.54 -16.04
N SER A 96 14.12 -16.65 -15.39
CA SER A 96 13.17 -15.78 -16.08
C SER A 96 13.34 -14.29 -15.86
N GLY A 97 14.17 -13.87 -14.90
CA GLY A 97 14.40 -12.42 -14.65
C GLY A 97 13.14 -11.60 -14.27
N GLU A 98 12.05 -12.27 -13.98
CA GLU A 98 10.78 -11.61 -13.71
C GLU A 98 10.50 -11.53 -12.21
N ASN A 99 10.45 -10.30 -11.70
CA ASN A 99 9.90 -9.99 -10.39
C ASN A 99 8.38 -10.07 -10.45
N PHE A 100 7.78 -10.89 -9.61
CA PHE A 100 6.33 -11.05 -9.58
C PHE A 100 5.74 -10.29 -8.38
N PHE A 101 4.79 -9.41 -8.66
CA PHE A 101 4.01 -8.71 -7.67
C PHE A 101 2.56 -9.15 -7.76
N SER A 102 2.03 -9.72 -6.70
CA SER A 102 0.63 -10.14 -6.68
C SER A 102 -0.12 -9.49 -5.51
N LYS A 103 -1.37 -9.17 -5.76
CA LYS A 103 -2.30 -8.67 -4.75
C LYS A 103 -3.19 -9.81 -4.30
N HIS A 104 -3.03 -10.22 -3.04
CA HIS A 104 -3.93 -11.17 -2.41
C HIS A 104 -4.77 -10.47 -1.35
N LEU A 105 -6.07 -10.76 -1.37
CA LEU A 105 -6.99 -10.34 -0.33
C LEU A 105 -7.26 -11.55 0.57
N LEU A 106 -6.63 -11.58 1.75
CA LEU A 106 -6.84 -12.64 2.73
C LEU A 106 -7.76 -12.16 3.85
N GLY A 107 -8.92 -12.76 3.98
CA GLY A 107 -9.74 -12.65 5.17
C GLY A 107 -9.35 -13.69 6.20
N THR A 108 -9.66 -13.48 7.48
CA THR A 108 -9.25 -14.34 8.60
C THR A 108 -9.81 -15.77 8.52
N GLU A 109 -10.76 -16.05 7.65
CA GLU A 109 -11.38 -17.38 7.50
C GLU A 109 -11.67 -17.77 6.04
N LEU A 110 -11.41 -16.92 5.06
CA LEU A 110 -11.71 -17.22 3.66
C LEU A 110 -10.53 -16.85 2.77
N VAL A 111 -9.84 -17.84 2.27
CA VAL A 111 -8.95 -17.68 1.12
C VAL A 111 -9.85 -17.65 -0.11
N ILE A 112 -10.16 -16.46 -0.59
CA ILE A 112 -10.78 -16.31 -1.90
C ILE A 112 -9.64 -16.44 -2.90
N ASP A 113 -9.66 -17.50 -3.68
CA ASP A 113 -8.77 -17.70 -4.82
C ASP A 113 -9.17 -16.69 -5.90
N MET A 114 -8.69 -15.45 -5.72
CA MET A 114 -8.82 -14.41 -6.73
C MET A 114 -7.67 -14.61 -7.71
N GLU A 115 -7.96 -14.57 -8.98
CA GLU A 115 -6.96 -14.61 -10.06
C GLU A 115 -5.76 -13.73 -9.69
N THR A 116 -4.58 -14.35 -9.62
CA THR A 116 -3.33 -13.65 -9.37
C THR A 116 -2.97 -12.84 -10.59
N GLN A 117 -3.23 -11.54 -10.53
CA GLN A 117 -2.82 -10.62 -11.58
C GLN A 117 -1.51 -9.94 -11.19
N GLY A 118 -0.54 -9.97 -12.09
CA GLY A 118 0.70 -9.20 -11.92
C GLY A 118 0.47 -7.72 -12.20
N TYR A 119 0.99 -6.85 -11.33
CA TYR A 119 0.88 -5.40 -11.48
C TYR A 119 2.29 -4.76 -11.53
N TRP A 120 2.44 -3.68 -12.28
CA TRP A 120 3.60 -2.79 -12.21
C TRP A 120 3.51 -1.84 -11.03
N GLY A 121 2.30 -1.40 -10.71
CA GLY A 121 2.04 -0.58 -9.55
C GLY A 121 0.59 -0.71 -9.13
N CYS A 122 0.34 -0.61 -7.84
CA CYS A 122 -1.02 -0.52 -7.34
C CYS A 122 -1.09 0.22 -6.01
N ALA A 123 -2.27 0.71 -5.70
CA ALA A 123 -2.58 1.34 -4.43
C ALA A 123 -3.85 0.74 -3.84
N ILE A 124 -3.91 0.72 -2.50
CA ILE A 124 -5.10 0.35 -1.73
C ILE A 124 -5.31 1.31 -0.58
N GLY A 125 -6.51 1.33 -0.02
CA GLY A 125 -6.90 2.22 1.06
C GLY A 125 -7.74 3.39 0.61
N LYS A 126 -7.87 4.37 1.48
CA LYS A 126 -8.78 5.52 1.31
C LYS A 126 -8.47 6.35 0.06
N ALA A 127 -7.20 6.63 -0.22
CA ALA A 127 -6.77 7.45 -1.35
C ALA A 127 -6.32 6.63 -2.57
N ARG A 128 -6.78 5.36 -2.69
CA ARG A 128 -6.32 4.44 -3.75
C ARG A 128 -6.41 5.01 -5.16
N GLN A 129 -7.46 5.78 -5.46
CA GLN A 129 -7.68 6.29 -6.82
C GLN A 129 -6.72 7.42 -7.15
N ALA A 130 -6.54 8.38 -6.23
CA ALA A 130 -5.57 9.45 -6.39
C ALA A 130 -4.13 8.89 -6.50
N ALA A 131 -3.78 7.97 -5.60
CA ALA A 131 -2.46 7.33 -5.66
C ALA A 131 -2.22 6.56 -6.97
N LYS A 132 -3.22 5.88 -7.52
CA LYS A 132 -3.10 5.21 -8.82
C LYS A 132 -2.82 6.20 -9.95
N THR A 133 -3.52 7.32 -9.98
CA THR A 133 -3.31 8.38 -10.98
C THR A 133 -1.86 8.90 -10.94
N GLU A 134 -1.31 9.08 -9.75
CA GLU A 134 0.10 9.51 -9.61
C GLU A 134 1.08 8.40 -10.03
N ILE A 135 0.81 7.13 -9.66
CA ILE A 135 1.63 5.99 -10.08
C ILE A 135 1.67 5.85 -11.61
N GLU A 136 0.56 6.09 -12.29
CA GLU A 136 0.46 5.99 -13.76
C GLU A 136 1.34 7.02 -14.49
N LYS A 137 1.70 8.13 -13.85
CA LYS A 137 2.61 9.14 -14.40
C LYS A 137 4.08 8.68 -14.40
N LEU A 138 4.43 7.66 -13.61
CA LEU A 138 5.81 7.23 -13.43
C LEU A 138 6.28 6.26 -14.53
N GLN A 139 7.54 6.40 -14.92
CA GLN A 139 8.21 5.47 -15.84
C GLN A 139 8.85 4.31 -15.06
N MET A 140 8.05 3.53 -14.37
CA MET A 140 8.45 2.49 -13.41
C MET A 140 9.48 1.48 -13.95
N LYS A 141 9.44 1.17 -15.26
CA LYS A 141 10.34 0.19 -15.92
C LYS A 141 11.79 0.65 -16.01
N GLU A 142 12.03 1.95 -15.96
CA GLU A 142 13.35 2.56 -16.12
C GLU A 142 13.96 2.99 -14.78
N MET A 143 13.13 3.18 -13.77
CA MET A 143 13.52 3.69 -12.46
C MET A 143 14.11 2.59 -11.57
N THR A 144 15.04 2.98 -10.70
CA THR A 144 15.63 2.12 -9.67
C THR A 144 14.79 2.11 -8.39
N CYS A 145 15.01 1.12 -7.50
CA CYS A 145 14.34 1.09 -6.18
C CYS A 145 14.58 2.37 -5.37
N ARG A 146 15.76 3.00 -5.49
CA ARG A 146 16.05 4.25 -4.76
C ARG A 146 15.23 5.42 -5.27
N ASP A 147 15.05 5.52 -6.59
CA ASP A 147 14.24 6.58 -7.20
C ASP A 147 12.77 6.37 -6.85
N ILE A 148 12.29 5.14 -6.96
CA ILE A 148 10.90 4.78 -6.61
C ILE A 148 10.59 5.03 -5.12
N VAL A 149 11.53 4.85 -4.21
CA VAL A 149 11.33 5.16 -2.78
C VAL A 149 10.98 6.65 -2.60
N LYS A 150 11.64 7.56 -3.33
CA LYS A 150 11.36 9.01 -3.30
C LYS A 150 9.98 9.32 -3.87
N GLU A 151 9.67 8.73 -5.01
CA GLU A 151 8.36 8.93 -5.65
C GLU A 151 7.21 8.36 -4.83
N VAL A 152 7.38 7.18 -4.22
CA VAL A 152 6.37 6.60 -3.32
C VAL A 152 6.15 7.50 -2.10
N ALA A 153 7.21 8.05 -1.52
CA ALA A 153 7.09 9.01 -0.43
C ALA A 153 6.31 10.26 -0.91
N LYS A 154 6.68 10.85 -2.05
CA LYS A 154 5.99 11.98 -2.64
C LYS A 154 4.50 11.71 -2.85
N ILE A 155 4.14 10.58 -3.46
CA ILE A 155 2.73 10.22 -3.70
C ILE A 155 1.96 10.09 -2.37
N ILE A 156 2.52 9.46 -1.34
CA ILE A 156 1.85 9.33 -0.04
C ILE A 156 1.60 10.70 0.58
N TYR A 157 2.55 11.62 0.49
CA TYR A 157 2.38 12.99 0.99
C TYR A 157 1.33 13.77 0.20
N ILE A 158 1.26 13.64 -1.13
CA ILE A 158 0.24 14.26 -1.99
C ILE A 158 -1.17 13.77 -1.64
N VAL A 159 -1.33 12.47 -1.40
CA VAL A 159 -2.65 11.87 -1.18
C VAL A 159 -3.11 11.89 0.28
N HIS A 160 -2.25 12.33 1.19
CA HIS A 160 -2.58 12.46 2.61
C HIS A 160 -3.56 13.62 2.83
N ASP A 161 -4.67 13.34 3.50
CA ASP A 161 -5.70 14.34 3.82
C ASP A 161 -5.39 15.00 5.18
N GLU A 162 -4.61 16.08 5.18
CA GLU A 162 -4.21 16.81 6.39
C GLU A 162 -5.39 17.36 7.21
N VAL A 163 -6.53 17.60 6.56
CA VAL A 163 -7.74 18.14 7.21
C VAL A 163 -8.45 17.08 8.04
N LYS A 164 -8.50 15.85 7.55
CA LYS A 164 -9.26 14.75 8.20
C LYS A 164 -8.37 13.83 9.00
N ASP A 165 -7.15 13.64 8.58
CA ASP A 165 -6.24 12.67 9.16
C ASP A 165 -5.19 13.37 10.04
N LYS A 166 -4.87 12.73 11.14
CA LYS A 166 -3.81 13.18 12.06
C LYS A 166 -2.45 12.94 11.41
N ALA A 167 -1.39 13.44 12.07
CA ALA A 167 -0.03 13.14 11.68
C ALA A 167 0.17 11.63 11.41
N PHE A 168 0.93 11.32 10.39
CA PHE A 168 1.28 9.95 10.01
C PHE A 168 2.78 9.72 10.06
N GLU A 169 3.16 8.45 10.16
CA GLU A 169 4.51 7.97 9.98
C GLU A 169 4.60 7.26 8.63
N LEU A 170 5.61 7.57 7.84
CA LEU A 170 5.87 6.86 6.59
C LEU A 170 6.65 5.58 6.87
N GLU A 171 6.07 4.43 6.53
CA GLU A 171 6.80 3.15 6.54
C GLU A 171 7.11 2.75 5.09
N LEU A 172 8.39 2.43 4.84
CA LEU A 172 8.89 2.02 3.52
C LEU A 172 9.63 0.70 3.63
N SER A 173 9.43 -0.16 2.64
CA SER A 173 10.22 -1.39 2.49
C SER A 173 10.50 -1.69 1.03
N TRP A 174 11.51 -2.48 0.79
CA TRP A 174 11.94 -2.90 -0.53
C TRP A 174 12.41 -4.35 -0.60
N VAL A 175 12.36 -4.88 -1.80
CA VAL A 175 12.95 -6.18 -2.16
C VAL A 175 13.59 -6.00 -3.52
N GLY A 176 14.85 -6.34 -3.68
CA GLY A 176 15.50 -6.20 -4.98
C GLY A 176 16.97 -6.60 -4.97
N GLU A 177 17.68 -6.22 -6.01
CA GLU A 177 19.12 -6.48 -6.13
C GLU A 177 19.93 -5.86 -4.99
N LEU A 178 19.53 -4.66 -4.53
CA LEU A 178 20.17 -3.95 -3.40
C LEU A 178 20.14 -4.74 -2.09
N THR A 179 19.12 -5.58 -1.91
CA THR A 179 18.93 -6.39 -0.70
C THR A 179 19.27 -7.88 -0.92
N ASN A 180 19.89 -8.21 -2.05
CA ASN A 180 20.14 -9.60 -2.45
C ASN A 180 18.86 -10.45 -2.45
N GLY A 181 17.73 -9.86 -2.90
CA GLY A 181 16.41 -10.50 -2.95
C GLY A 181 15.75 -10.68 -1.59
N ARG A 182 16.21 -10.02 -0.54
CA ARG A 182 15.55 -10.05 0.77
C ARG A 182 14.58 -8.89 0.92
N HIS A 183 13.48 -9.15 1.60
CA HIS A 183 12.58 -8.08 2.01
C HIS A 183 13.16 -7.39 3.25
N GLU A 184 13.45 -6.11 3.12
CA GLU A 184 14.02 -5.28 4.18
C GLU A 184 13.25 -3.96 4.30
N ILE A 185 13.18 -3.45 5.51
CA ILE A 185 12.67 -2.09 5.75
C ILE A 185 13.73 -1.11 5.26
N VAL A 186 13.31 -0.06 4.57
CA VAL A 186 14.21 0.98 4.06
C VAL A 186 14.95 1.62 5.25
N PRO A 187 16.29 1.76 5.19
CA PRO A 187 17.08 2.43 6.22
C PRO A 187 16.56 3.83 6.53
N LYS A 188 16.72 4.24 7.78
CA LYS A 188 16.18 5.50 8.30
C LYS A 188 16.67 6.71 7.52
N ASP A 189 17.94 6.74 7.18
CA ASP A 189 18.61 7.83 6.43
C ASP A 189 17.97 8.02 5.04
N ILE A 190 17.70 6.92 4.32
CA ILE A 190 17.07 6.96 3.00
C ILE A 190 15.60 7.36 3.11
N ARG A 191 14.92 6.89 4.16
CA ARG A 191 13.53 7.28 4.44
C ARG A 191 13.44 8.79 4.73
N GLU A 192 14.31 9.33 5.59
CA GLU A 192 14.33 10.76 5.92
C GLU A 192 14.68 11.62 4.69
N GLU A 193 15.58 11.15 3.83
CA GLU A 193 15.86 11.80 2.54
C GLU A 193 14.62 11.82 1.64
N ALA A 194 13.90 10.69 1.53
CA ALA A 194 12.68 10.60 0.75
C ALA A 194 11.54 11.48 1.30
N GLU A 195 11.38 11.55 2.62
CA GLU A 195 10.41 12.44 3.27
C GLU A 195 10.74 13.93 3.04
N LYS A 196 12.03 14.27 3.07
CA LYS A 196 12.47 15.64 2.77
C LYS A 196 12.17 16.01 1.32
N TYR A 197 12.53 15.13 0.38
CA TYR A 197 12.22 15.30 -1.04
C TYR A 197 10.71 15.47 -1.28
N ALA A 198 9.87 14.65 -0.64
CA ALA A 198 8.42 14.74 -0.76
C ALA A 198 7.90 16.10 -0.28
N LYS A 199 8.36 16.59 0.87
CA LYS A 199 7.96 17.89 1.42
C LYS A 199 8.44 19.08 0.59
N GLU A 200 9.62 19.01 0.00
CA GLU A 200 10.13 20.03 -0.90
C GLU A 200 9.32 20.09 -2.20
N SER A 201 9.02 18.93 -2.81
CA SER A 201 8.22 18.85 -4.04
C SER A 201 6.80 19.40 -3.86
N LEU A 202 6.17 19.20 -2.69
CA LEU A 202 4.83 19.76 -2.42
C LEU A 202 4.86 21.29 -2.36
N LYS A 203 5.89 21.88 -1.77
CA LYS A 203 6.01 23.35 -1.72
C LYS A 203 6.16 23.96 -3.09
N GLU A 204 6.92 23.31 -3.97
CA GLU A 204 7.11 23.77 -5.35
C GLU A 204 5.80 23.69 -6.17
N GLU A 205 4.95 22.69 -5.91
CA GLU A 205 3.63 22.57 -6.56
C GLU A 205 2.68 23.66 -6.06
N ASP A 206 2.63 23.94 -4.75
CA ASP A 206 1.79 25.00 -4.17
C ASP A 206 2.19 26.39 -4.69
N GLU A 207 3.50 26.71 -4.77
CA GLU A 207 3.99 27.99 -5.30
C GLU A 207 3.68 28.18 -6.79
N SER A 208 3.65 27.10 -7.58
CA SER A 208 3.33 27.15 -9.01
C SER A 208 1.86 27.41 -9.31
N ASP A 209 0.96 27.02 -8.42
CA ASP A 209 -0.48 27.23 -8.57
C ASP A 209 -0.88 28.68 -8.19
N ASP A 210 -0.20 29.30 -7.22
CA ASP A 210 -0.42 30.69 -6.82
C ASP A 210 0.02 31.69 -7.91
N ASP A 211 1.05 31.39 -8.70
CA ASP A 211 1.51 32.24 -9.79
C ASP A 211 0.59 32.23 -11.04
N ASN A 212 -0.36 31.30 -11.11
CA ASN A 212 -1.31 31.18 -12.23
C ASN A 212 -2.72 31.72 -11.93
N MET A 213 -2.97 32.35 -10.78
CA MET A 213 -4.21 33.03 -10.42
C MET A 213 -4.09 34.55 -10.58
#